data_04c42e4d98cb8d2ea0f2cbe61e3588aa
#
_entry.id   04c42e4d98cb8d2ea0f2cbe61e3588aa
#
_cell.length_a   1.000
_cell.length_b   1.000
_cell.length_c   1.000
_cell.angle_alpha   90.00
_cell.angle_beta   90.00
_cell.angle_gamma   90.00
#
_symmetry.space_group_name_H-M   'P 1'
#
loop_
_entity.id
_entity.type
_entity.pdbx_description
1 polymer ?
#
loop_
_entity_poly.entity_id
_entity_poly.type
_entity_poly.pdbx_seq_one_letter_code
_entity_poly.pdbx_strand_id
1 'polypeptide(L)'
;GRVGLSFASGWHANDFVLAPDNFADRRALMARGIDTIRSLWRGESVTATSGDGREVSVSMFPPPVQPDPPIWITAGGSPDTFAMAGRIGASILTNLLVMNHDDLVANIAAYRAAYAAAGHPGKGHISLMLHTFVGDDIDDVRDTVREPFLEYLRTSTDLINQVRWEQTSFAKPTAQRTQPGE
;
A
#
# COMPACT_ATOMS: atom_id res chain seq x y z
N GLY A 1 3.27 -20.77 -3.68
CA GLY A 1 3.54 -19.66 -2.84
C GLY A 1 2.72 -19.61 -1.56
N ARG A 2 3.40 -19.34 -0.45
CA ARG A 2 2.77 -19.17 0.86
C ARG A 2 2.99 -17.76 1.44
N VAL A 3 3.74 -16.92 0.73
CA VAL A 3 4.12 -15.58 1.18
C VAL A 3 3.88 -14.60 0.05
N GLY A 4 3.27 -13.47 0.35
CA GLY A 4 3.22 -12.29 -0.47
C GLY A 4 3.79 -11.11 0.30
N LEU A 5 4.43 -10.17 -0.38
CA LEU A 5 5.05 -9.00 0.21
C LEU A 5 4.21 -7.77 -0.12
N SER A 6 3.69 -7.08 0.89
CA SER A 6 2.96 -5.82 0.70
C SER A 6 3.81 -4.64 1.15
N PHE A 7 3.95 -3.65 0.27
CA PHE A 7 4.75 -2.45 0.49
C PHE A 7 3.86 -1.22 0.59
N ALA A 8 4.13 -0.41 1.60
CA ALA A 8 3.54 0.91 1.78
C ALA A 8 4.65 1.94 1.93
N SER A 9 4.43 3.14 1.38
CA SER A 9 5.41 4.23 1.50
C SER A 9 5.38 4.95 2.87
N GLY A 10 4.56 4.47 3.81
CA GLY A 10 4.24 5.21 5.04
C GLY A 10 3.15 6.26 4.79
N TRP A 11 2.27 6.46 5.75
CA TRP A 11 1.15 7.41 5.61
C TRP A 11 1.23 8.60 6.54
N HIS A 12 1.96 8.48 7.65
CA HIS A 12 2.07 9.49 8.69
C HIS A 12 3.54 9.86 8.96
N ALA A 13 3.82 11.11 9.29
CA ALA A 13 5.18 11.55 9.60
C ALA A 13 5.81 10.78 10.77
N ASN A 14 4.99 10.35 11.74
CA ASN A 14 5.45 9.55 12.89
C ASN A 14 5.91 8.14 12.52
N ASP A 15 5.57 7.63 11.34
CA ASP A 15 6.13 6.35 10.84
C ASP A 15 7.65 6.44 10.64
N PHE A 16 8.20 7.66 10.60
CA PHE A 16 9.60 7.95 10.29
C PHE A 16 10.43 8.50 11.48
N VAL A 17 9.93 8.37 12.71
CA VAL A 17 10.65 8.92 13.89
C VAL A 17 12.06 8.37 14.09
N LEU A 18 12.32 7.14 13.61
CA LEU A 18 13.65 6.51 13.66
C LEU A 18 14.52 6.81 12.43
N ALA A 19 13.95 7.42 11.37
CA ALA A 19 14.65 7.78 10.14
C ALA A 19 13.94 8.97 9.46
N PRO A 20 13.91 10.17 10.11
CA PRO A 20 13.10 11.31 9.67
C PRO A 20 13.45 11.82 8.27
N ASP A 21 14.72 11.72 7.86
CA ASP A 21 15.19 12.15 6.55
C ASP A 21 14.57 11.35 5.40
N ASN A 22 14.09 10.14 5.68
CA ASN A 22 13.45 9.28 4.68
C ASN A 22 12.01 9.72 4.34
N PHE A 23 11.39 10.59 5.15
CA PHE A 23 9.99 10.96 4.95
C PHE A 23 9.72 11.66 3.62
N ALA A 24 10.58 12.59 3.21
CA ALA A 24 10.42 13.33 1.96
C ALA A 24 10.47 12.39 0.73
N ASP A 25 11.43 11.46 0.73
CA ASP A 25 11.71 10.55 -0.38
C ASP A 25 11.06 9.16 -0.26
N ARG A 26 10.14 8.98 0.69
CA ARG A 26 9.56 7.67 1.05
C ARG A 26 9.03 6.85 -0.13
N ARG A 27 8.44 7.51 -1.14
CA ARG A 27 7.92 6.82 -2.33
C ARG A 27 9.05 6.32 -3.23
N ALA A 28 10.07 7.13 -3.44
CA ALA A 28 11.26 6.74 -4.20
C ALA A 28 12.05 5.65 -3.48
N LEU A 29 12.17 5.75 -2.16
CA LEU A 29 12.79 4.70 -1.32
C LEU A 29 12.05 3.38 -1.43
N MET A 30 10.72 3.40 -1.37
CA MET A 30 9.91 2.19 -1.55
C MET A 30 10.13 1.56 -2.94
N ALA A 31 10.12 2.38 -4.01
CA ALA A 31 10.33 1.88 -5.36
C ALA A 31 11.71 1.22 -5.52
N ARG A 32 12.79 1.90 -5.10
CA ARG A 32 14.15 1.34 -5.12
C ARG A 32 14.26 0.08 -4.26
N GLY A 33 13.61 0.05 -3.10
CA GLY A 33 13.58 -1.13 -2.23
C GLY A 33 12.93 -2.34 -2.89
N ILE A 34 11.84 -2.13 -3.63
CA ILE A 34 11.17 -3.19 -4.40
C ILE A 34 12.10 -3.73 -5.50
N ASP A 35 12.77 -2.86 -6.24
CA ASP A 35 13.73 -3.27 -7.28
C ASP A 35 14.89 -4.07 -6.68
N THR A 36 15.44 -3.62 -5.56
CA THR A 36 16.49 -4.33 -4.81
C THR A 36 16.02 -5.73 -4.39
N ILE A 37 14.80 -5.83 -3.83
CA ILE A 37 14.25 -7.12 -3.41
C ILE A 37 14.06 -8.06 -4.60
N ARG A 38 13.54 -7.55 -5.72
CA ARG A 38 13.39 -8.36 -6.94
C ARG A 38 14.73 -8.88 -7.48
N SER A 39 15.75 -8.01 -7.52
CA SER A 39 17.11 -8.43 -7.94
C SER A 39 17.68 -9.50 -7.03
N LEU A 40 17.66 -9.30 -5.72
CA LEU A 40 18.13 -10.29 -4.75
C LEU A 40 17.32 -11.60 -4.83
N TRP A 41 16.01 -11.51 -5.05
CA TRP A 41 15.13 -12.67 -5.18
C TRP A 41 15.49 -13.53 -6.40
N ARG A 42 15.85 -12.90 -7.52
CA ARG A 42 16.31 -13.60 -8.72
C ARG A 42 17.74 -14.14 -8.60
N GLY A 43 18.41 -13.96 -7.45
CA GLY A 43 19.78 -14.39 -7.21
C GLY A 43 20.83 -13.44 -7.79
N GLU A 44 20.43 -12.24 -8.22
CA GLU A 44 21.36 -11.20 -8.64
C GLU A 44 22.06 -10.60 -7.41
N SER A 45 23.28 -10.11 -7.59
CA SER A 45 23.99 -9.35 -6.56
C SER A 45 23.62 -7.87 -6.68
N VAL A 46 23.49 -7.20 -5.55
CA VAL A 46 23.29 -5.73 -5.48
C VAL A 46 24.49 -5.10 -4.80
N THR A 47 24.89 -3.92 -5.27
CA THR A 47 25.92 -3.11 -4.63
C THR A 47 25.32 -2.33 -3.46
N ALA A 48 25.95 -2.39 -2.31
CA ALA A 48 25.58 -1.67 -1.10
C ALA A 48 26.81 -1.05 -0.44
N THR A 49 26.59 -0.04 0.42
CA THR A 49 27.67 0.58 1.20
C THR A 49 27.73 -0.07 2.58
N SER A 50 28.89 -0.60 2.94
CA SER A 50 29.17 -1.15 4.27
C SER A 50 29.28 -0.04 5.32
N GLY A 51 29.24 -0.41 6.61
CA GLY A 51 29.33 0.54 7.72
C GLY A 51 30.63 1.35 7.79
N ASP A 52 31.71 0.91 7.13
CA ASP A 52 32.98 1.62 6.98
C ASP A 52 33.08 2.42 5.66
N GLY A 53 31.97 2.54 4.93
CA GLY A 53 31.89 3.36 3.71
C GLY A 53 32.34 2.66 2.42
N ARG A 54 32.76 1.40 2.45
CA ARG A 54 33.17 0.66 1.24
C ARG A 54 32.00 0.10 0.48
N GLU A 55 32.11 0.04 -0.83
CA GLU A 55 31.19 -0.71 -1.66
C GLU A 55 31.37 -2.21 -1.48
N VAL A 56 30.27 -2.92 -1.29
CA VAL A 56 30.22 -4.37 -1.15
C VAL A 56 29.12 -4.96 -2.02
N SER A 57 29.37 -6.15 -2.56
CA SER A 57 28.35 -6.91 -3.31
C SER A 57 27.61 -7.82 -2.35
N VAL A 58 26.28 -7.74 -2.35
CA VAL A 58 25.39 -8.50 -1.46
C VAL A 58 24.53 -9.44 -2.28
N SER A 59 24.41 -10.70 -1.86
CA SER A 59 23.53 -11.71 -2.44
C SER A 59 22.69 -12.38 -1.35
N MET A 60 21.54 -12.93 -1.72
CA MET A 60 20.62 -13.59 -0.79
C MET A 60 20.74 -15.12 -0.87
N PHE A 61 20.82 -15.77 0.29
CA PHE A 61 20.86 -17.23 0.43
C PHE A 61 19.92 -17.71 1.54
N PRO A 62 19.26 -18.88 1.39
CA PRO A 62 19.21 -19.71 0.18
C PRO A 62 18.37 -19.03 -0.93
N PRO A 63 18.59 -19.38 -2.21
CA PRO A 63 17.80 -18.84 -3.31
C PRO A 63 16.33 -19.27 -3.16
N PRO A 64 15.36 -18.39 -3.44
CA PRO A 64 13.94 -18.72 -3.41
C PRO A 64 13.59 -19.75 -4.49
N VAL A 65 12.58 -20.58 -4.23
CA VAL A 65 12.05 -21.53 -5.23
C VAL A 65 11.21 -20.81 -6.30
N GLN A 66 10.50 -19.73 -5.92
CA GLN A 66 9.70 -18.95 -6.85
C GLN A 66 10.60 -17.94 -7.59
N PRO A 67 10.43 -17.77 -8.92
CA PRO A 67 11.28 -16.87 -9.71
C PRO A 67 11.10 -15.39 -9.35
N ASP A 68 9.88 -14.99 -8.99
CA ASP A 68 9.56 -13.63 -8.55
C ASP A 68 8.71 -13.63 -7.27
N PRO A 69 8.92 -12.68 -6.36
CA PRO A 69 8.07 -12.54 -5.18
C PRO A 69 6.71 -11.98 -5.58
N PRO A 70 5.59 -12.54 -5.08
CA PRO A 70 4.30 -11.89 -5.20
C PRO A 70 4.31 -10.57 -4.43
N ILE A 71 4.13 -9.45 -5.13
CA ILE A 71 4.21 -8.10 -4.56
C ILE A 71 2.84 -7.43 -4.61
N TRP A 72 2.45 -6.80 -3.50
CA TRP A 72 1.33 -5.88 -3.37
C TRP A 72 1.83 -4.49 -3.03
N ILE A 73 1.19 -3.49 -3.60
CA ILE A 73 1.33 -2.09 -3.17
C ILE A 73 0.10 -1.73 -2.34
N THR A 74 0.32 -1.32 -1.10
CA THR A 74 -0.75 -0.77 -0.27
C THR A 74 -1.06 0.65 -0.73
N ALA A 75 -2.29 0.86 -1.19
CA ALA A 75 -2.75 2.12 -1.75
C ALA A 75 -4.02 2.59 -1.04
N GLY A 76 -3.99 3.78 -0.45
CA GLY A 76 -5.13 4.35 0.28
C GLY A 76 -6.12 5.12 -0.58
N GLY A 77 -5.72 5.66 -1.75
CA GLY A 77 -6.63 6.46 -2.58
C GLY A 77 -5.94 7.33 -3.63
N SER A 78 -4.61 7.37 -3.68
CA SER A 78 -3.88 8.14 -4.69
C SER A 78 -3.89 7.40 -6.04
N PRO A 79 -4.47 8.00 -7.12
CA PRO A 79 -4.45 7.41 -8.47
C PRO A 79 -3.03 7.11 -8.96
N ASP A 80 -2.05 7.95 -8.61
CA ASP A 80 -0.65 7.77 -8.99
C ASP A 80 -0.04 6.50 -8.38
N THR A 81 -0.44 6.15 -7.15
CA THR A 81 0.00 4.91 -6.49
C THR A 81 -0.59 3.68 -7.19
N PHE A 82 -1.87 3.75 -7.59
CA PHE A 82 -2.52 2.70 -8.36
C PHE A 82 -1.85 2.54 -9.74
N ALA A 83 -1.61 3.63 -10.46
CA ALA A 83 -0.93 3.58 -11.75
C ALA A 83 0.52 3.09 -11.63
N MET A 84 1.24 3.50 -10.58
CA MET A 84 2.61 3.02 -10.32
C MET A 84 2.63 1.50 -10.08
N ALA A 85 1.72 0.98 -9.26
CA ALA A 85 1.61 -0.47 -9.04
C ALA A 85 1.35 -1.23 -10.34
N GLY A 86 0.47 -0.68 -11.22
CA GLY A 86 0.23 -1.23 -12.56
C GLY A 86 1.50 -1.26 -13.41
N ARG A 87 2.25 -0.16 -13.46
CA ARG A 87 3.50 -0.09 -14.24
C ARG A 87 4.52 -1.14 -13.82
N ILE A 88 4.68 -1.41 -12.53
CA ILE A 88 5.67 -2.37 -12.03
C ILE A 88 5.16 -3.82 -11.95
N GLY A 89 3.93 -4.08 -12.43
CA GLY A 89 3.32 -5.42 -12.39
C GLY A 89 2.98 -5.92 -10.99
N ALA A 90 2.84 -5.03 -10.00
CA ALA A 90 2.44 -5.40 -8.65
C ALA A 90 0.92 -5.49 -8.52
N SER A 91 0.44 -6.28 -7.56
CA SER A 91 -0.96 -6.29 -7.13
C SER A 91 -1.28 -5.08 -6.25
N ILE A 92 -2.55 -4.77 -6.04
CA ILE A 92 -3.02 -3.73 -5.13
C ILE A 92 -3.61 -4.35 -3.87
N LEU A 93 -3.26 -3.78 -2.71
CA LEU A 93 -3.98 -3.95 -1.45
C LEU A 93 -4.58 -2.58 -1.08
N THR A 94 -5.90 -2.49 -0.93
CA THR A 94 -6.59 -1.23 -0.67
C THR A 94 -7.76 -1.38 0.30
N ASN A 95 -8.36 -0.28 0.70
CA ASN A 95 -9.52 -0.21 1.61
C ASN A 95 -10.43 0.97 1.21
N LEU A 96 -11.58 1.11 1.87
CA LEU A 96 -12.54 2.20 1.68
C LEU A 96 -12.52 3.22 2.84
N LEU A 97 -11.42 3.32 3.59
CA LEU A 97 -11.35 4.24 4.72
C LEU A 97 -11.33 5.72 4.28
N VAL A 98 -10.63 6.03 3.19
CA VAL A 98 -10.35 7.40 2.75
C VAL A 98 -10.76 7.69 1.30
N MET A 99 -11.43 6.75 0.65
CA MET A 99 -12.01 6.92 -0.69
C MET A 99 -13.40 6.29 -0.75
N ASN A 100 -14.26 6.82 -1.59
CA ASN A 100 -15.57 6.27 -1.87
C ASN A 100 -15.50 5.20 -2.98
N HIS A 101 -16.65 4.61 -3.29
CA HIS A 101 -16.74 3.57 -4.32
C HIS A 101 -16.35 4.07 -5.73
N ASP A 102 -16.76 5.28 -6.09
CA ASP A 102 -16.47 5.84 -7.42
C ASP A 102 -14.97 6.15 -7.58
N ASP A 103 -14.33 6.69 -6.55
CA ASP A 103 -12.87 6.86 -6.49
C ASP A 103 -12.16 5.52 -6.66
N LEU A 104 -12.65 4.46 -6.00
CA LEU A 104 -12.07 3.12 -6.12
C LEU A 104 -12.19 2.59 -7.55
N VAL A 105 -13.35 2.73 -8.19
CA VAL A 105 -13.57 2.31 -9.59
C VAL A 105 -12.61 3.04 -10.52
N ALA A 106 -12.48 4.36 -10.38
CA ALA A 106 -11.55 5.17 -11.18
C ALA A 106 -10.09 4.74 -10.98
N ASN A 107 -9.68 4.51 -9.73
CA ASN A 107 -8.33 4.07 -9.39
C ASN A 107 -8.03 2.67 -9.95
N ILE A 108 -8.99 1.75 -9.89
CA ILE A 108 -8.87 0.41 -10.50
C ILE A 108 -8.70 0.53 -12.02
N ALA A 109 -9.44 1.43 -12.67
CA ALA A 109 -9.29 1.67 -14.11
C ALA A 109 -7.88 2.20 -14.45
N ALA A 110 -7.37 3.16 -13.69
CA ALA A 110 -6.01 3.69 -13.84
C ALA A 110 -4.93 2.60 -13.65
N TYR A 111 -5.09 1.77 -12.62
CA TYR A 111 -4.21 0.62 -12.38
C TYR A 111 -4.18 -0.33 -13.58
N ARG A 112 -5.34 -0.77 -14.06
CA ARG A 112 -5.46 -1.72 -15.16
C ARG A 112 -4.93 -1.17 -16.48
N ALA A 113 -5.17 0.12 -16.76
CA ALA A 113 -4.61 0.79 -17.92
C ALA A 113 -3.08 0.81 -17.89
N ALA A 114 -2.49 1.18 -16.74
CA ALA A 114 -1.04 1.20 -16.56
C ALA A 114 -0.43 -0.22 -16.62
N TYR A 115 -1.11 -1.22 -16.06
CA TYR A 115 -0.71 -2.63 -16.06
C TYR A 115 -0.65 -3.18 -17.49
N ALA A 116 -1.69 -2.94 -18.28
CA ALA A 116 -1.75 -3.34 -19.69
C ALA A 116 -0.72 -2.59 -20.56
N ALA A 117 -0.58 -1.28 -20.36
CA ALA A 117 0.40 -0.46 -21.10
C ALA A 117 1.85 -0.88 -20.85
N ALA A 118 2.15 -1.43 -19.67
CA ALA A 118 3.45 -2.00 -19.33
C ALA A 118 3.67 -3.43 -19.87
N GLY A 119 2.69 -4.01 -20.55
CA GLY A 119 2.79 -5.35 -21.17
C GLY A 119 2.64 -6.50 -20.20
N HIS A 120 2.14 -6.29 -18.99
CA HIS A 120 1.93 -7.37 -18.04
C HIS A 120 0.74 -8.24 -18.42
N PRO A 121 0.78 -9.57 -18.17
CA PRO A 121 -0.28 -10.50 -18.58
C PRO A 121 -1.53 -10.37 -17.70
N GLY A 122 -2.71 -10.48 -18.32
CA GLY A 122 -4.00 -10.47 -17.64
C GLY A 122 -4.46 -9.08 -17.19
N LYS A 123 -5.14 -9.00 -16.04
CA LYS A 123 -5.76 -7.76 -15.55
C LYS A 123 -5.13 -7.23 -14.24
N GLY A 124 -4.09 -7.92 -13.74
CA GLY A 124 -3.56 -7.69 -12.40
C GLY A 124 -4.53 -8.15 -11.29
N HIS A 125 -4.10 -8.03 -10.04
CA HIS A 125 -4.87 -8.47 -8.89
C HIS A 125 -5.11 -7.31 -7.93
N ILE A 126 -6.33 -7.23 -7.37
CA ILE A 126 -6.73 -6.22 -6.41
C ILE A 126 -7.36 -6.91 -5.21
N SER A 127 -6.79 -6.66 -4.04
CA SER A 127 -7.32 -7.09 -2.76
C SER A 127 -7.96 -5.90 -2.06
N LEU A 128 -9.26 -5.98 -1.80
CA LEU A 128 -9.99 -4.99 -1.03
C LEU A 128 -10.17 -5.49 0.40
N MET A 129 -9.65 -4.75 1.35
CA MET A 129 -9.80 -5.01 2.77
C MET A 129 -11.09 -4.35 3.28
N LEU A 130 -11.98 -5.16 3.83
CA LEU A 130 -13.25 -4.73 4.41
C LEU A 130 -13.44 -5.35 5.80
N HIS A 131 -14.03 -4.58 6.71
CA HIS A 131 -14.56 -5.14 7.95
C HIS A 131 -15.75 -6.02 7.60
N THR A 132 -15.69 -7.31 7.94
CA THR A 132 -16.68 -8.29 7.52
C THR A 132 -17.03 -9.22 8.67
N PHE A 133 -18.31 -9.45 8.85
CA PHE A 133 -18.84 -10.50 9.72
C PHE A 133 -19.93 -11.26 8.95
N VAL A 134 -19.91 -12.58 9.02
CA VAL A 134 -20.82 -13.45 8.29
C VAL A 134 -21.66 -14.25 9.27
N GLY A 135 -22.97 -14.30 9.05
CA GLY A 135 -23.92 -15.09 9.80
C GLY A 135 -25.16 -15.41 8.96
N ASP A 136 -26.00 -16.29 9.46
CA ASP A 136 -27.19 -16.77 8.74
C ASP A 136 -28.36 -15.79 8.81
N ASP A 137 -28.44 -14.98 9.88
CA ASP A 137 -29.48 -13.98 10.10
C ASP A 137 -28.88 -12.58 10.22
N ILE A 138 -29.46 -11.61 9.49
CA ILE A 138 -28.91 -10.25 9.40
C ILE A 138 -29.10 -9.44 10.70
N ASP A 139 -30.17 -9.71 11.45
CA ASP A 139 -30.44 -8.98 12.70
C ASP A 139 -29.52 -9.51 13.80
N ASP A 140 -29.29 -10.81 13.87
CA ASP A 140 -28.28 -11.42 14.75
C ASP A 140 -26.88 -10.92 14.44
N VAL A 141 -26.52 -10.78 13.15
CA VAL A 141 -25.25 -10.20 12.71
C VAL A 141 -25.12 -8.75 13.21
N ARG A 142 -26.13 -7.92 12.99
CA ARG A 142 -26.12 -6.51 13.44
C ARG A 142 -25.95 -6.38 14.94
N ASP A 143 -26.68 -7.18 15.70
CA ASP A 143 -26.61 -7.15 17.17
C ASP A 143 -25.24 -7.60 17.66
N THR A 144 -24.68 -8.66 17.06
CA THR A 144 -23.36 -9.17 17.40
C THR A 144 -22.25 -8.16 17.13
N VAL A 145 -22.27 -7.47 15.97
CA VAL A 145 -21.16 -6.59 15.57
C VAL A 145 -21.27 -5.17 16.08
N ARG A 146 -22.46 -4.73 16.52
CA ARG A 146 -22.75 -3.33 16.89
C ARG A 146 -21.74 -2.77 17.89
N GLU A 147 -21.65 -3.36 19.07
CA GLU A 147 -20.78 -2.82 20.13
C GLU A 147 -19.30 -2.98 19.83
N PRO A 148 -18.78 -4.13 19.36
CA PRO A 148 -17.39 -4.24 18.97
C PRO A 148 -16.98 -3.27 17.87
N PHE A 149 -17.87 -3.04 16.88
CA PHE A 149 -17.56 -2.13 15.78
C PHE A 149 -17.63 -0.66 16.20
N LEU A 150 -18.58 -0.28 17.05
CA LEU A 150 -18.63 1.06 17.62
C LEU A 150 -17.40 1.37 18.47
N GLU A 151 -16.93 0.42 19.27
CA GLU A 151 -15.72 0.59 20.07
C GLU A 151 -14.47 0.72 19.17
N TYR A 152 -14.37 -0.09 18.11
CA TYR A 152 -13.33 0.06 17.10
C TYR A 152 -13.36 1.47 16.48
N LEU A 153 -14.53 1.99 16.11
CA LEU A 153 -14.65 3.33 15.54
C LEU A 153 -14.25 4.42 16.55
N ARG A 154 -14.65 4.31 17.82
CA ARG A 154 -14.26 5.27 18.88
C ARG A 154 -12.74 5.32 19.05
N THR A 155 -12.11 4.15 19.19
CA THR A 155 -10.65 4.07 19.39
C THR A 155 -9.85 4.50 18.16
N SER A 156 -10.40 4.28 16.95
CA SER A 156 -9.75 4.68 15.70
C SER A 156 -9.94 6.16 15.37
N THR A 157 -10.99 6.82 15.88
CA THR A 157 -11.28 8.23 15.60
C THR A 157 -10.18 9.15 16.13
N ASP A 158 -9.62 8.87 17.30
CA ASP A 158 -8.54 9.67 17.88
C ASP A 158 -7.28 9.64 17.02
N LEU A 159 -6.95 8.47 16.47
CA LEU A 159 -5.83 8.33 15.54
C LEU A 159 -6.05 9.15 14.27
N ILE A 160 -7.29 9.15 13.74
CA ILE A 160 -7.67 9.88 12.53
C ILE A 160 -7.66 11.39 12.79
N ASN A 161 -8.15 11.85 13.93
CA ASN A 161 -8.24 13.28 14.30
C ASN A 161 -6.85 13.90 14.55
N GLN A 162 -5.84 13.13 14.95
CA GLN A 162 -4.48 13.60 15.17
C GLN A 162 -3.66 13.75 13.87
N VAL A 163 -4.21 13.30 12.74
CA VAL A 163 -3.51 13.25 11.46
C VAL A 163 -3.53 14.62 10.78
N ARG A 164 -2.35 15.13 10.44
CA ARG A 164 -2.23 16.23 9.46
C ARG A 164 -2.39 15.65 8.05
N TRP A 165 -3.61 15.62 7.57
CA TRP A 165 -3.96 15.01 6.28
C TRP A 165 -3.13 15.52 5.10
N GLU A 166 -2.69 16.79 5.16
CA GLU A 166 -1.83 17.42 4.15
C GLU A 166 -0.46 16.74 4.01
N GLN A 167 -0.01 16.11 5.07
CA GLN A 167 1.30 15.45 5.16
C GLN A 167 1.21 13.92 4.96
N THR A 168 0.02 13.41 4.73
CA THR A 168 -0.19 11.96 4.55
C THR A 168 -0.13 11.55 3.09
N SER A 169 -0.03 10.25 2.86
CA SER A 169 -0.19 9.65 1.52
C SER A 169 -1.61 9.80 0.96
N PHE A 170 -2.57 10.22 1.80
CA PHE A 170 -3.98 10.41 1.44
C PHE A 170 -4.32 11.87 1.09
N ALA A 171 -3.33 12.78 1.13
CA ALA A 171 -3.55 14.17 0.77
C ALA A 171 -4.12 14.28 -0.65
N LYS A 172 -5.34 14.81 -0.76
CA LYS A 172 -5.92 15.17 -2.06
C LYS A 172 -5.33 16.51 -2.51
N PRO A 173 -5.13 16.72 -3.82
CA PRO A 173 -4.80 18.05 -4.33
C PRO A 173 -5.79 19.08 -3.85
N THR A 174 -5.33 20.29 -3.52
CA THR A 174 -6.11 21.35 -2.88
C THR A 174 -7.40 21.74 -3.66
N ALA A 175 -7.42 21.51 -4.98
CA ALA A 175 -8.56 21.80 -5.85
C ALA A 175 -9.76 20.83 -5.69
N GLN A 176 -9.63 19.73 -4.95
CA GLN A 176 -10.68 18.71 -4.77
C GLN A 176 -11.18 18.59 -3.33
N ARG A 177 -10.82 19.53 -2.45
CA ARG A 177 -11.35 19.58 -1.09
C ARG A 177 -12.77 20.15 -1.09
N THR A 178 -13.77 19.32 -1.26
CA THR A 178 -15.09 19.60 -0.69
C THR A 178 -14.95 19.50 0.82
N GLN A 179 -15.21 20.58 1.54
CA GLN A 179 -15.29 20.54 3.01
C GLN A 179 -16.33 19.50 3.41
N PRO A 180 -16.08 18.70 4.45
CA PRO A 180 -17.11 17.82 4.97
C PRO A 180 -18.18 18.71 5.64
N GLY A 181 -19.36 18.71 5.07
CA GLY A 181 -20.66 19.03 5.71
C GLY A 181 -20.86 20.46 6.20
N GLU A 182 -21.51 21.26 5.44
CA GLU A 182 -22.66 22.05 5.94
C GLU A 182 -23.94 21.24 5.80
#